data_a0cff2fe1057721e3cde417c63a177e3
#
_entry.id   a0cff2fe1057721e3cde417c63a177e3
#
_cell.length_a   1.000
_cell.length_b   1.000
_cell.length_c   1.000
_cell.angle_alpha   90.00
_cell.angle_beta   90.00
_cell.angle_gamma   90.00
#
_symmetry.space_group_name_H-M   'P 1'
#
loop_
_entity.id
_entity.type
_entity.pdbx_description
1 polymer ?
#
loop_
_entity_poly.entity_id
_entity_poly.type
_entity_poly.pdbx_seq_one_letter_code
_entity_poly.pdbx_strand_id
1 'polypeptide(L)'
;VKKIQTRDGSFTFLNEEYGETYHCSTVGALEESRIKYVEPANIKDHDTILDFCFGLGYNTIAALKITKNISVTAIELNQDILKEVLTNEVPKEYFSQNEIIKKTVSNALNNIPNKTINLIIGDAKEEITKLPDNHFDAIFFDPFSPGKHKELWSLEIFKECFRVMKKEGRLTTYSCATWVRNNLKDAGFKVIDGPIFGRKSASTIGVKFIT
;
A
#
# COMPACT_ATOMS: atom_id res chain seq x y z
N VAL A 1 4.46 -18.10 -10.08
CA VAL A 1 3.55 -16.92 -10.06
C VAL A 1 3.08 -16.65 -11.49
N LYS A 2 1.77 -16.56 -11.74
CA LYS A 2 1.22 -16.30 -13.08
C LYS A 2 1.11 -14.80 -13.31
N LYS A 3 1.85 -14.27 -14.32
CA LYS A 3 1.80 -12.87 -14.77
C LYS A 3 0.53 -12.62 -15.59
N ILE A 4 -0.18 -11.51 -15.31
CA ILE A 4 -1.43 -11.13 -15.96
C ILE A 4 -1.34 -9.64 -16.31
N GLN A 5 -1.61 -9.29 -17.57
CA GLN A 5 -1.68 -7.88 -17.99
C GLN A 5 -2.99 -7.26 -17.52
N THR A 6 -2.92 -6.05 -16.99
CA THR A 6 -4.08 -5.27 -16.57
C THR A 6 -4.50 -4.27 -17.65
N ARG A 7 -5.65 -3.63 -17.47
CA ARG A 7 -6.26 -2.75 -18.48
C ARG A 7 -5.41 -1.53 -18.85
N ASP A 8 -4.63 -0.98 -17.92
CA ASP A 8 -3.75 0.17 -18.17
C ASP A 8 -2.38 -0.19 -18.73
N GLY A 9 -2.18 -1.46 -19.10
CA GLY A 9 -0.92 -1.96 -19.66
C GLY A 9 0.13 -2.32 -18.61
N SER A 10 -0.14 -2.13 -17.32
CA SER A 10 0.68 -2.68 -16.25
C SER A 10 0.44 -4.20 -16.09
N PHE A 11 1.17 -4.84 -15.18
CA PHE A 11 1.01 -6.27 -14.93
C PHE A 11 0.72 -6.51 -13.46
N THR A 12 -0.09 -7.54 -13.19
CA THR A 12 -0.28 -8.11 -11.85
C THR A 12 0.10 -9.59 -11.85
N PHE A 13 0.21 -10.18 -10.67
CA PHE A 13 0.59 -11.57 -10.51
C PHE A 13 -0.44 -12.29 -9.63
N LEU A 14 -0.73 -13.54 -9.97
CA LEU A 14 -1.56 -14.41 -9.14
C LEU A 14 -0.72 -14.95 -7.98
N ASN A 15 -1.15 -14.70 -6.77
CA ASN A 15 -0.67 -15.41 -5.58
C ASN A 15 -1.50 -16.70 -5.44
N GLU A 16 -0.84 -17.86 -5.59
CA GLU A 16 -1.50 -19.16 -5.58
C GLU A 16 -1.98 -19.56 -4.17
N GLU A 17 -1.28 -19.12 -3.12
CA GLU A 17 -1.63 -19.39 -1.74
C GLU A 17 -2.98 -18.76 -1.37
N TYR A 18 -3.19 -17.50 -1.73
CA TYR A 18 -4.44 -16.79 -1.48
C TYR A 18 -5.48 -16.98 -2.58
N GLY A 19 -5.06 -17.41 -3.79
CA GLY A 19 -5.91 -17.51 -4.98
C GLY A 19 -6.41 -16.15 -5.46
N GLU A 20 -5.63 -15.08 -5.20
CA GLU A 20 -5.94 -13.68 -5.57
C GLU A 20 -4.78 -13.04 -6.31
N THR A 21 -5.07 -12.06 -7.16
CA THR A 21 -4.04 -11.23 -7.79
C THR A 21 -3.65 -10.08 -6.88
N TYR A 22 -2.39 -9.64 -6.93
CA TYR A 22 -1.89 -8.48 -6.16
C TYR A 22 -2.67 -7.20 -6.47
N HIS A 23 -3.15 -7.02 -7.70
CA HIS A 23 -4.03 -5.92 -8.09
C HIS A 23 -5.13 -6.43 -9.02
N CYS A 24 -6.22 -5.70 -9.11
CA CYS A 24 -7.36 -6.07 -9.95
C CYS A 24 -6.99 -6.06 -11.43
N SER A 25 -7.15 -7.20 -12.12
CA SER A 25 -6.83 -7.33 -13.54
C SER A 25 -7.83 -6.64 -14.48
N THR A 26 -9.06 -6.40 -14.02
CA THR A 26 -10.14 -5.80 -14.84
C THR A 26 -10.09 -4.29 -14.89
N VAL A 27 -9.33 -3.66 -14.01
CA VAL A 27 -8.96 -2.24 -14.01
C VAL A 27 -7.44 -2.13 -14.11
N GLY A 28 -6.90 -0.96 -14.35
CA GLY A 28 -5.44 -0.78 -14.36
C GLY A 28 -4.88 -0.85 -12.95
N ALA A 29 -3.78 -1.57 -12.74
CA ALA A 29 -3.19 -1.69 -11.40
C ALA A 29 -2.62 -0.35 -10.90
N LEU A 30 -1.94 0.41 -11.77
CA LEU A 30 -1.45 1.75 -11.45
C LEU A 30 -2.59 2.76 -11.33
N GLU A 31 -3.62 2.63 -12.15
CA GLU A 31 -4.81 3.47 -12.04
C GLU A 31 -5.58 3.19 -10.75
N GLU A 32 -5.70 1.93 -10.32
CA GLU A 32 -6.25 1.54 -9.03
C GLU A 32 -5.47 2.15 -7.87
N SER A 33 -4.14 2.04 -7.91
CA SER A 33 -3.24 2.61 -6.90
C SER A 33 -3.41 4.12 -6.78
N ARG A 34 -3.46 4.83 -7.90
CA ARG A 34 -3.68 6.28 -7.93
C ARG A 34 -5.02 6.66 -7.31
N ILE A 35 -6.11 6.03 -7.77
CA ILE A 35 -7.48 6.44 -7.41
C ILE A 35 -7.86 6.01 -6.01
N LYS A 36 -7.52 4.77 -5.58
CA LYS A 36 -7.97 4.24 -4.28
C LYS A 36 -7.03 4.55 -3.12
N TYR A 37 -5.76 4.79 -3.40
CA TYR A 37 -4.76 4.95 -2.34
C TYR A 37 -4.17 6.34 -2.31
N VAL A 38 -3.60 6.81 -3.42
CA VAL A 38 -2.77 8.02 -3.44
C VAL A 38 -3.60 9.31 -3.39
N GLU A 39 -4.58 9.46 -4.29
CA GLU A 39 -5.43 10.65 -4.32
C GLU A 39 -6.21 10.85 -3.02
N PRO A 40 -6.90 9.82 -2.46
CA PRO A 40 -7.66 10.00 -1.23
C PRO A 40 -6.78 10.16 0.02
N ALA A 41 -5.51 9.73 -0.03
CA ALA A 41 -4.54 10.00 1.03
C ALA A 41 -4.16 11.48 1.11
N ASN A 42 -4.34 12.25 0.03
CA ASN A 42 -4.06 13.69 -0.03
C ASN A 42 -2.61 14.04 0.35
N ILE A 43 -1.67 13.20 -0.14
CA ILE A 43 -0.24 13.35 0.14
C ILE A 43 0.33 14.66 -0.42
N LYS A 44 1.35 15.18 0.24
CA LYS A 44 2.04 16.42 -0.09
C LYS A 44 3.56 16.20 -0.16
N ASP A 45 4.27 17.19 -0.69
CA ASP A 45 5.73 17.18 -0.62
C ASP A 45 6.20 17.11 0.84
N HIS A 46 7.24 16.30 1.06
CA HIS A 46 7.85 16.01 2.36
C HIS A 46 7.03 15.11 3.30
N ASP A 47 5.91 14.55 2.86
CA ASP A 47 5.16 13.57 3.63
C ASP A 47 5.97 12.28 3.82
N THR A 48 5.75 11.65 4.96
CA THR A 48 6.20 10.29 5.27
C THR A 48 5.04 9.30 5.10
N ILE A 49 5.28 8.24 4.34
CA ILE A 49 4.26 7.28 3.94
C ILE A 49 4.64 5.88 4.42
N LEU A 50 3.68 5.14 4.93
CA LEU A 50 3.78 3.69 5.13
C LEU A 50 3.03 2.98 4.00
N ASP A 51 3.76 2.22 3.17
CA ASP A 51 3.18 1.31 2.17
C ASP A 51 3.10 -0.10 2.79
N PHE A 52 1.94 -0.40 3.37
CA PHE A 52 1.69 -1.63 4.13
C PHE A 52 1.25 -2.75 3.19
N CYS A 53 2.05 -3.81 3.09
CA CYS A 53 1.99 -4.85 2.06
C CYS A 53 2.29 -4.30 0.66
N PHE A 54 3.58 -4.02 0.46
CA PHE A 54 4.11 -3.32 -0.72
C PHE A 54 3.84 -4.03 -2.06
N GLY A 55 3.87 -5.37 -2.09
CA GLY A 55 3.63 -6.16 -3.29
C GLY A 55 4.53 -5.76 -4.46
N LEU A 56 3.92 -5.25 -5.53
CA LEU A 56 4.61 -4.77 -6.75
C LEU A 56 5.09 -3.31 -6.64
N GLY A 57 4.81 -2.64 -5.54
CA GLY A 57 5.18 -1.25 -5.30
C GLY A 57 4.38 -0.21 -6.07
N TYR A 58 3.23 -0.58 -6.61
CA TYR A 58 2.43 0.32 -7.46
C TYR A 58 1.84 1.50 -6.69
N ASN A 59 1.50 1.33 -5.41
CA ASN A 59 1.06 2.43 -4.57
C ASN A 59 2.17 3.48 -4.42
N THR A 60 3.40 3.04 -4.14
CA THR A 60 4.58 3.92 -4.09
C THR A 60 4.91 4.51 -5.46
N ILE A 61 4.85 3.75 -6.58
CA ILE A 61 5.04 4.27 -7.95
C ILE A 61 4.05 5.41 -8.24
N ALA A 62 2.77 5.20 -7.93
CA ALA A 62 1.72 6.20 -8.15
C ALA A 62 1.93 7.45 -7.26
N ALA A 63 2.39 7.28 -6.02
CA ALA A 63 2.72 8.39 -5.12
C ALA A 63 3.90 9.22 -5.66
N LEU A 64 4.99 8.58 -6.09
CA LEU A 64 6.15 9.23 -6.69
C LEU A 64 5.84 9.94 -8.02
N LYS A 65 4.74 9.59 -8.67
CA LYS A 65 4.27 10.28 -9.89
C LYS A 65 3.63 11.62 -9.57
N ILE A 66 2.97 11.73 -8.41
CA ILE A 66 2.27 12.95 -7.98
C ILE A 66 3.23 13.91 -7.29
N THR A 67 4.09 13.40 -6.41
CA THR A 67 5.09 14.21 -5.71
C THR A 67 6.44 13.48 -5.63
N LYS A 68 7.53 14.25 -5.73
CA LYS A 68 8.90 13.69 -5.80
C LYS A 68 9.62 13.66 -4.45
N ASN A 69 9.15 14.43 -3.49
CA ASN A 69 9.84 14.68 -2.23
C ASN A 69 9.14 13.98 -1.05
N ILE A 70 8.85 12.70 -1.18
CA ILE A 70 8.28 11.87 -0.11
C ILE A 70 9.32 10.90 0.43
N SER A 71 9.14 10.51 1.70
CA SER A 71 9.85 9.39 2.30
C SER A 71 8.87 8.23 2.49
N VAL A 72 9.27 7.03 2.07
CA VAL A 72 8.42 5.84 2.15
C VAL A 72 9.08 4.78 3.00
N THR A 73 8.34 4.24 3.97
CA THR A 73 8.63 2.94 4.58
C THR A 73 7.66 1.93 3.97
N ALA A 74 8.18 0.87 3.38
CA ALA A 74 7.39 -0.18 2.78
C ALA A 74 7.68 -1.51 3.48
N ILE A 75 6.68 -2.39 3.59
CA ILE A 75 6.82 -3.70 4.22
C ILE A 75 6.31 -4.75 3.25
N GLU A 76 7.12 -5.79 2.99
CA GLU A 76 6.73 -6.94 2.18
C GLU A 76 7.35 -8.21 2.73
N LEU A 77 6.54 -9.25 2.89
CA LEU A 77 6.99 -10.56 3.35
C LEU A 77 7.51 -11.42 2.19
N ASN A 78 6.84 -11.36 1.05
CA ASN A 78 7.05 -12.29 -0.06
C ASN A 78 8.22 -11.82 -0.95
N GLN A 79 9.39 -12.41 -0.73
CA GLN A 79 10.57 -12.10 -1.55
C GLN A 79 10.42 -12.54 -3.02
N ASP A 80 9.55 -13.49 -3.35
CA ASP A 80 9.39 -13.92 -4.74
C ASP A 80 8.63 -12.88 -5.56
N ILE A 81 7.64 -12.20 -4.97
CA ILE A 81 7.02 -11.05 -5.65
C ILE A 81 8.01 -9.89 -5.83
N LEU A 82 8.90 -9.67 -4.87
CA LEU A 82 9.95 -8.65 -4.99
C LEU A 82 10.93 -8.97 -6.13
N LYS A 83 11.25 -10.24 -6.38
CA LYS A 83 12.07 -10.63 -7.55
C LYS A 83 11.34 -10.35 -8.87
N GLU A 84 10.02 -10.55 -8.93
CA GLU A 84 9.22 -10.21 -10.10
C GLU A 84 9.23 -8.70 -10.41
N VAL A 85 9.30 -7.84 -9.38
CA VAL A 85 9.43 -6.38 -9.56
C VAL A 85 10.65 -6.01 -10.40
N LEU A 86 11.77 -6.73 -10.26
CA LEU A 86 13.03 -6.41 -10.96
C LEU A 86 12.91 -6.50 -12.48
N THR A 87 12.06 -7.40 -12.97
CA THR A 87 11.82 -7.63 -14.41
C THR A 87 10.48 -7.07 -14.89
N ASN A 88 9.66 -6.56 -13.96
CA ASN A 88 8.33 -6.09 -14.30
C ASN A 88 8.37 -4.78 -15.09
N GLU A 89 7.48 -4.68 -16.07
CA GLU A 89 7.32 -3.52 -16.93
C GLU A 89 6.06 -2.73 -16.53
N VAL A 90 6.13 -1.43 -16.75
CA VAL A 90 5.02 -0.50 -16.51
C VAL A 90 4.83 0.39 -17.75
N PRO A 91 3.66 1.05 -17.92
CA PRO A 91 3.46 2.06 -18.95
C PRO A 91 4.55 3.14 -18.93
N LYS A 92 4.89 3.68 -20.12
CA LYS A 92 6.03 4.62 -20.30
C LYS A 92 6.03 5.81 -19.36
N GLU A 93 4.86 6.33 -19.04
CA GLU A 93 4.67 7.46 -18.13
C GLU A 93 5.13 7.19 -16.69
N TYR A 94 5.33 5.93 -16.32
CA TYR A 94 5.80 5.50 -14.99
C TYR A 94 7.23 4.94 -14.97
N PHE A 95 7.94 4.95 -16.11
CA PHE A 95 9.28 4.34 -16.21
C PHE A 95 10.27 4.88 -15.16
N SER A 96 10.32 6.19 -14.97
CA SER A 96 11.26 6.77 -14.02
C SER A 96 10.98 6.35 -12.58
N GLN A 97 9.71 6.24 -12.18
CA GLN A 97 9.32 5.78 -10.85
C GLN A 97 9.60 4.28 -10.70
N ASN A 98 9.31 3.48 -11.74
CA ASN A 98 9.58 2.05 -11.73
C ASN A 98 11.07 1.74 -11.56
N GLU A 99 11.97 2.49 -12.21
CA GLU A 99 13.42 2.32 -12.01
C GLU A 99 13.86 2.63 -10.58
N ILE A 100 13.24 3.62 -9.92
CA ILE A 100 13.46 3.87 -8.49
C ILE A 100 13.03 2.66 -7.66
N ILE A 101 11.86 2.07 -7.95
CA ILE A 101 11.35 0.90 -7.24
C ILE A 101 12.22 -0.34 -7.49
N LYS A 102 12.63 -0.62 -8.73
CA LYS A 102 13.56 -1.72 -9.03
C LYS A 102 14.87 -1.59 -8.26
N LYS A 103 15.47 -0.38 -8.24
CA LYS A 103 16.66 -0.12 -7.45
C LYS A 103 16.44 -0.32 -5.95
N THR A 104 15.31 0.14 -5.43
CA THR A 104 14.93 -0.05 -4.02
C THR A 104 14.82 -1.53 -3.67
N VAL A 105 14.11 -2.31 -4.48
CA VAL A 105 13.94 -3.75 -4.29
C VAL A 105 15.29 -4.48 -4.40
N SER A 106 16.10 -4.16 -5.41
CA SER A 106 17.44 -4.73 -5.55
C SER A 106 18.30 -4.46 -4.31
N ASN A 107 18.26 -3.23 -3.80
CA ASN A 107 18.99 -2.86 -2.58
C ASN A 107 18.49 -3.66 -1.37
N ALA A 108 17.18 -3.75 -1.15
CA ALA A 108 16.59 -4.46 -0.02
C ALA A 108 16.94 -5.96 -0.04
N LEU A 109 16.85 -6.61 -1.19
CA LEU A 109 17.23 -8.02 -1.36
C LEU A 109 18.72 -8.28 -1.11
N ASN A 110 19.58 -7.27 -1.24
CA ASN A 110 21.01 -7.35 -0.95
C ASN A 110 21.40 -6.69 0.40
N ASN A 111 20.45 -6.34 1.25
CA ASN A 111 20.67 -5.66 2.54
C ASN A 111 21.42 -4.32 2.41
N ILE A 112 21.20 -3.59 1.33
CA ILE A 112 21.78 -2.26 1.08
C ILE A 112 20.76 -1.19 1.52
N PRO A 113 21.10 -0.30 2.48
CA PRO A 113 20.18 0.75 2.93
C PRO A 113 19.79 1.71 1.79
N ASN A 114 18.55 2.15 1.79
CA ASN A 114 18.06 3.20 0.92
C ASN A 114 17.46 4.34 1.77
N LYS A 115 17.80 5.59 1.45
CA LYS A 115 17.41 6.75 2.25
C LYS A 115 16.01 7.26 1.95
N THR A 116 15.54 7.11 0.73
CA THR A 116 14.26 7.67 0.27
C THR A 116 13.11 6.68 0.45
N ILE A 117 13.34 5.41 0.11
CA ILE A 117 12.37 4.34 0.26
C ILE A 117 13.04 3.22 1.06
N ASN A 118 12.61 3.06 2.30
CA ASN A 118 13.05 1.98 3.17
C ASN A 118 12.13 0.78 3.01
N LEU A 119 12.53 -0.21 2.21
CA LEU A 119 11.78 -1.46 2.05
C LEU A 119 12.27 -2.49 3.08
N ILE A 120 11.39 -2.85 3.99
CA ILE A 120 11.58 -3.85 5.04
C ILE A 120 11.04 -5.20 4.52
N ILE A 121 11.89 -6.22 4.48
CA ILE A 121 11.47 -7.58 4.14
C ILE A 121 11.12 -8.30 5.44
N GLY A 122 9.82 -8.47 5.71
CA GLY A 122 9.34 -9.06 6.97
C GLY A 122 7.83 -9.13 7.07
N ASP A 123 7.35 -9.80 8.12
CA ASP A 123 5.91 -9.88 8.43
C ASP A 123 5.40 -8.51 8.88
N ALA A 124 4.42 -7.98 8.16
CA ALA A 124 3.86 -6.66 8.42
C ALA A 124 3.24 -6.55 9.84
N LYS A 125 2.75 -7.65 10.43
CA LYS A 125 2.25 -7.69 11.81
C LYS A 125 3.35 -7.41 12.82
N GLU A 126 4.56 -7.92 12.56
CA GLU A 126 5.70 -7.74 13.46
C GLU A 126 6.39 -6.40 13.19
N GLU A 127 6.61 -6.08 11.92
CA GLU A 127 7.38 -4.90 11.55
C GLU A 127 6.68 -3.59 11.93
N ILE A 128 5.34 -3.52 11.84
CA ILE A 128 4.60 -2.31 12.22
C ILE A 128 4.78 -1.96 13.71
N THR A 129 4.97 -2.95 14.59
CA THR A 129 5.16 -2.72 16.04
C THR A 129 6.49 -2.04 16.36
N LYS A 130 7.47 -2.14 15.46
CA LYS A 130 8.81 -1.56 15.58
C LYS A 130 8.89 -0.12 15.05
N LEU A 131 7.86 0.32 14.32
CA LEU A 131 7.82 1.65 13.71
C LEU A 131 7.49 2.73 14.76
N PRO A 132 8.02 3.96 14.58
CA PRO A 132 7.83 5.03 15.55
C PRO A 132 6.39 5.56 15.60
N ASP A 133 5.98 6.04 16.77
CA ASP A 133 4.69 6.69 16.97
C ASP A 133 4.59 8.01 16.19
N ASN A 134 3.38 8.35 15.72
CA ASN A 134 3.06 9.64 15.09
C ASN A 134 4.07 10.04 14.01
N HIS A 135 4.42 9.13 13.13
CA HIS A 135 5.48 9.30 12.14
C HIS A 135 4.94 9.46 10.70
N PHE A 136 3.87 8.76 10.34
CA PHE A 136 3.39 8.71 8.97
C PHE A 136 2.22 9.68 8.72
N ASP A 137 2.31 10.44 7.64
CA ASP A 137 1.24 11.32 7.16
C ASP A 137 0.16 10.51 6.43
N ALA A 138 0.56 9.42 5.75
CA ALA A 138 -0.35 8.52 5.06
C ALA A 138 0.04 7.05 5.23
N ILE A 139 -0.95 6.17 5.20
CA ILE A 139 -0.78 4.71 5.14
C ILE A 139 -1.55 4.19 3.94
N PHE A 140 -0.86 3.54 2.99
CA PHE A 140 -1.49 2.72 1.95
C PHE A 140 -1.65 1.31 2.51
N PHE A 141 -2.88 0.93 2.81
CA PHE A 141 -3.17 -0.34 3.48
C PHE A 141 -3.75 -1.34 2.47
N ASP A 142 -2.88 -2.19 1.92
CA ASP A 142 -3.18 -3.03 0.75
C ASP A 142 -2.90 -4.53 0.91
N PRO A 143 -3.29 -5.18 2.02
CA PRO A 143 -3.18 -6.64 2.13
C PRO A 143 -4.14 -7.36 1.19
N PHE A 144 -3.92 -8.67 0.96
CA PHE A 144 -4.91 -9.55 0.35
C PHE A 144 -6.25 -9.47 1.07
N SER A 145 -7.34 -9.88 0.38
CA SER A 145 -8.70 -9.61 0.84
C SER A 145 -8.96 -10.02 2.28
N PRO A 146 -9.86 -9.31 2.98
CA PRO A 146 -10.20 -9.59 4.37
C PRO A 146 -10.67 -11.02 4.63
N GLY A 147 -11.22 -11.69 3.60
CA GLY A 147 -11.63 -13.08 3.68
C GLY A 147 -10.48 -14.08 3.59
N LYS A 148 -9.33 -13.67 3.03
CA LYS A 148 -8.16 -14.53 2.78
C LYS A 148 -7.04 -14.32 3.79
N HIS A 149 -6.83 -13.10 4.23
CA HIS A 149 -5.75 -12.72 5.14
C HIS A 149 -6.28 -11.96 6.35
N LYS A 150 -7.23 -12.58 7.06
CA LYS A 150 -8.05 -11.95 8.10
C LYS A 150 -7.25 -11.28 9.22
N GLU A 151 -6.10 -11.85 9.59
CA GLU A 151 -5.27 -11.35 10.68
C GLU A 151 -4.70 -9.96 10.43
N LEU A 152 -4.38 -9.60 9.18
CA LEU A 152 -3.92 -8.24 8.85
C LEU A 152 -5.03 -7.18 8.95
N TRP A 153 -6.28 -7.60 8.95
CA TRP A 153 -7.44 -6.71 9.07
C TRP A 153 -7.99 -6.63 10.51
N SER A 154 -7.25 -7.15 11.48
CA SER A 154 -7.66 -7.17 12.88
C SER A 154 -7.65 -5.78 13.52
N LEU A 155 -8.35 -5.66 14.66
CA LEU A 155 -8.36 -4.43 15.47
C LEU A 155 -6.95 -4.08 15.96
N GLU A 156 -6.15 -5.07 16.30
CA GLU A 156 -4.78 -4.91 16.79
C GLU A 156 -3.89 -4.23 15.74
N ILE A 157 -3.96 -4.68 14.49
CA ILE A 157 -3.21 -4.05 13.39
C ILE A 157 -3.68 -2.62 13.14
N PHE A 158 -4.98 -2.36 13.18
CA PHE A 158 -5.47 -0.98 13.01
C PHE A 158 -5.12 -0.07 14.19
N LYS A 159 -4.98 -0.59 15.42
CA LYS A 159 -4.42 0.18 16.55
C LYS A 159 -2.96 0.54 16.32
N GLU A 160 -2.16 -0.37 15.76
CA GLU A 160 -0.78 -0.06 15.37
C GLU A 160 -0.73 0.97 14.24
N CYS A 161 -1.59 0.82 13.21
CA CYS A 161 -1.73 1.85 12.16
C CYS A 161 -2.08 3.22 12.76
N PHE A 162 -3.00 3.25 13.74
CA PHE A 162 -3.37 4.48 14.44
C PHE A 162 -2.21 5.05 15.25
N ARG A 163 -1.44 4.21 15.96
CA ARG A 163 -0.28 4.62 16.75
C ARG A 163 0.78 5.29 15.89
N VAL A 164 1.18 4.66 14.78
CA VAL A 164 2.27 5.14 13.93
C VAL A 164 1.88 6.34 13.05
N MET A 165 0.59 6.59 12.85
CA MET A 165 0.10 7.69 12.03
C MET A 165 0.13 9.02 12.78
N LYS A 166 0.47 10.12 12.08
CA LYS A 166 0.36 11.50 12.59
C LYS A 166 -1.10 11.93 12.74
N LYS A 167 -1.35 12.96 13.55
CA LYS A 167 -2.63 13.67 13.59
C LYS A 167 -2.99 14.17 12.18
N GLU A 168 -4.26 14.03 11.82
CA GLU A 168 -4.83 14.35 10.49
C GLU A 168 -4.34 13.45 9.35
N GLY A 169 -3.45 12.47 9.63
CA GLY A 169 -3.01 11.47 8.68
C GLY A 169 -4.16 10.61 8.17
N ARG A 170 -3.97 10.01 7.01
CA ARG A 170 -4.99 9.20 6.33
C ARG A 170 -4.50 7.80 6.02
N LEU A 171 -5.30 6.81 6.42
CA LEU A 171 -5.17 5.42 5.97
C LEU A 171 -6.15 5.21 4.82
N THR A 172 -5.67 4.74 3.69
CA THR A 172 -6.48 4.42 2.52
C THR A 172 -6.44 2.93 2.23
N THR A 173 -7.60 2.34 1.94
CA THR A 173 -7.70 0.92 1.59
C THR A 173 -8.86 0.66 0.63
N TYR A 174 -8.71 -0.37 -0.20
CA TYR A 174 -9.76 -0.78 -1.14
C TYR A 174 -10.96 -1.44 -0.46
N SER A 175 -10.81 -1.96 0.76
CA SER A 175 -11.86 -2.73 1.43
C SER A 175 -13.05 -1.86 1.82
N CYS A 176 -14.26 -2.36 1.53
CA CYS A 176 -15.53 -1.77 1.95
C CYS A 176 -16.28 -2.64 2.98
N ALA A 177 -15.66 -3.73 3.46
CA ALA A 177 -16.28 -4.67 4.37
C ALA A 177 -16.67 -3.99 5.70
N THR A 178 -17.91 -4.19 6.12
CA THR A 178 -18.45 -3.52 7.32
C THR A 178 -17.61 -3.80 8.57
N TRP A 179 -17.18 -5.05 8.77
CA TRP A 179 -16.39 -5.42 9.94
C TRP A 179 -14.98 -4.77 9.91
N VAL A 180 -14.36 -4.60 8.74
CA VAL A 180 -13.10 -3.86 8.58
C VAL A 180 -13.28 -2.39 8.98
N ARG A 181 -14.36 -1.77 8.48
CA ARG A 181 -14.70 -0.39 8.84
C ARG A 181 -14.99 -0.22 10.33
N ASN A 182 -15.60 -1.22 10.97
CA ASN A 182 -15.82 -1.21 12.42
C ASN A 182 -14.49 -1.33 13.18
N ASN A 183 -13.61 -2.25 12.79
CA ASN A 183 -12.27 -2.35 13.40
C ASN A 183 -11.47 -1.05 13.28
N LEU A 184 -11.56 -0.34 12.14
CA LEU A 184 -10.94 0.98 11.98
C LEU A 184 -11.52 2.01 12.97
N LYS A 185 -12.86 2.05 13.14
CA LYS A 185 -13.51 2.93 14.12
C LYS A 185 -13.10 2.60 15.54
N ASP A 186 -13.08 1.33 15.89
CA ASP A 186 -12.72 0.83 17.22
C ASP A 186 -11.23 1.09 17.54
N ALA A 187 -10.37 1.17 16.50
CA ALA A 187 -8.99 1.60 16.62
C ALA A 187 -8.81 3.12 16.81
N GLY A 188 -9.88 3.92 16.64
CA GLY A 188 -9.88 5.36 16.85
C GLY A 188 -9.97 6.23 15.57
N PHE A 189 -10.03 5.61 14.39
CA PHE A 189 -10.16 6.37 13.14
C PHE A 189 -11.56 6.92 12.94
N LYS A 190 -11.67 8.14 12.44
CA LYS A 190 -12.89 8.58 11.75
C LYS A 190 -12.92 7.93 10.36
N VAL A 191 -13.92 7.09 10.14
CA VAL A 191 -14.06 6.35 8.87
C VAL A 191 -15.00 7.07 7.94
N ILE A 192 -14.53 7.37 6.72
CA ILE A 192 -15.30 7.99 5.64
C ILE A 192 -15.24 7.16 4.37
N ASP A 193 -16.15 7.44 3.43
CA ASP A 193 -16.14 6.79 2.13
C ASP A 193 -15.02 7.37 1.26
N GLY A 194 -14.28 6.48 0.63
CA GLY A 194 -13.33 6.79 -0.42
C GLY A 194 -13.98 6.71 -1.81
N PRO A 195 -13.19 6.78 -2.88
CA PRO A 195 -13.70 6.73 -4.24
C PRO A 195 -14.33 5.37 -4.58
N ILE A 196 -15.30 5.42 -5.50
CA ILE A 196 -15.89 4.24 -6.16
C ILE A 196 -15.09 4.01 -7.44
N PHE A 197 -14.35 2.88 -7.51
CA PHE A 197 -13.56 2.53 -8.68
C PHE A 197 -13.44 1.02 -8.83
N GLY A 198 -13.72 0.50 -10.01
CA GLY A 198 -13.62 -0.94 -10.33
C GLY A 198 -14.62 -1.84 -9.63
N ARG A 199 -15.53 -1.29 -8.83
CA ARG A 199 -16.62 -1.98 -8.10
C ARG A 199 -17.74 -1.00 -7.77
N LYS A 200 -18.89 -1.53 -7.30
CA LYS A 200 -20.06 -0.69 -6.94
C LYS A 200 -19.93 0.01 -5.59
N SER A 201 -19.11 -0.51 -4.69
CA SER A 201 -18.97 0.03 -3.34
C SER A 201 -17.78 1.00 -3.24
N ALA A 202 -17.93 2.03 -2.42
CA ALA A 202 -16.86 2.95 -2.10
C ALA A 202 -15.71 2.25 -1.36
N SER A 203 -14.48 2.64 -1.62
CA SER A 203 -13.31 2.29 -0.82
C SER A 203 -13.41 2.94 0.58
N THR A 204 -12.44 2.69 1.45
CA THR A 204 -12.47 3.23 2.82
C THR A 204 -11.28 4.13 3.09
N ILE A 205 -11.53 5.24 3.77
CA ILE A 205 -10.51 6.14 4.31
C ILE A 205 -10.68 6.21 5.82
N GLY A 206 -9.62 5.91 6.58
CA GLY A 206 -9.50 6.17 8.00
C GLY A 206 -8.72 7.46 8.24
N VAL A 207 -9.26 8.41 9.00
CA VAL A 207 -8.58 9.67 9.34
C VAL A 207 -8.30 9.70 10.83
N LYS A 208 -7.04 9.96 11.22
CA LYS A 208 -6.67 10.10 12.64
C LYS A 208 -7.04 11.49 13.12
N PHE A 209 -8.17 11.60 13.81
CA PHE A 209 -8.52 12.79 14.58
C PHE A 209 -8.14 12.57 16.05
N ILE A 210 -7.42 13.53 16.61
CA ILE A 210 -7.25 13.65 18.06
C ILE A 210 -8.04 14.92 18.44
N THR A 211 -9.14 14.72 19.14
CA THR A 211 -9.89 15.82 19.78
C THR A 211 -9.05 16.49 20.85
#